data_e8d5601e119cde905b84073d3f1943b3
#
_entry.id   e8d5601e119cde905b84073d3f1943b3
#
_cell.length_a   1.000
_cell.length_b   1.000
_cell.length_c   1.000
_cell.angle_alpha   90.00
_cell.angle_beta   90.00
_cell.angle_gamma   90.00
#
_symmetry.space_group_name_H-M   'P 1'
#
loop_
_entity.id
_entity.type
_entity.pdbx_description
1 polymer ?
#
loop_
_entity_poly.entity_id
_entity_poly.type
_entity_poly.pdbx_seq_one_letter_code
_entity_poly.pdbx_strand_id
1 'polypeptide(L)'
;MEIAEIYERADIRSLPIDPLSAARSLGIKAVSYKIISECYQITFEELYRKSLWGFSFLEGEFPVIALNESACCERRRRFTAAHELGHCVLGHLHGGNLESAEREANRFAADFLAPLCVLERCGVSSAAEIGRLCGISESAAEIRLRELRSGIFRRDERISEQFARFIARYF
;
A
#
# COMPACT_ATOMS: atom_id res chain seq x y z
N MET A 1 4.23 -10.16 -8.40
CA MET A 1 4.74 -8.89 -9.00
C MET A 1 5.61 -8.19 -7.99
N GLU A 2 6.78 -7.71 -8.38
CA GLU A 2 7.68 -6.95 -7.49
C GLU A 2 7.24 -5.48 -7.37
N ILE A 3 7.57 -4.84 -6.24
CA ILE A 3 7.22 -3.41 -5.99
C ILE A 3 7.83 -2.48 -7.05
N ALA A 4 9.07 -2.75 -7.49
CA ALA A 4 9.72 -1.97 -8.54
C ALA A 4 8.91 -1.97 -9.85
N GLU A 5 8.39 -3.13 -10.26
CA GLU A 5 7.54 -3.25 -11.45
C GLU A 5 6.24 -2.45 -11.33
N ILE A 6 5.66 -2.41 -10.11
CA ILE A 6 4.45 -1.62 -9.84
C ILE A 6 4.76 -0.13 -9.98
N TYR A 7 5.87 0.32 -9.41
CA TYR A 7 6.30 1.71 -9.51
C TYR A 7 6.53 2.12 -10.97
N GLU A 8 7.20 1.27 -11.76
CA GLU A 8 7.43 1.50 -13.18
C GLU A 8 6.11 1.61 -13.96
N ARG A 9 5.18 0.64 -13.80
CA ARG A 9 3.89 0.61 -14.50
C ARG A 9 2.99 1.78 -14.12
N ALA A 10 3.01 2.18 -12.86
CA ALA A 10 2.19 3.28 -12.34
C ALA A 10 2.87 4.65 -12.44
N ASP A 11 4.07 4.73 -13.01
CA ASP A 11 4.91 5.93 -13.12
C ASP A 11 5.09 6.65 -11.77
N ILE A 12 5.28 5.88 -10.69
CA ILE A 12 5.46 6.41 -9.33
C ILE A 12 6.91 6.87 -9.16
N ARG A 13 7.11 8.16 -8.95
CA ARG A 13 8.45 8.79 -8.88
C ARG A 13 8.64 9.70 -7.67
N SER A 14 7.68 9.76 -6.76
CA SER A 14 7.71 10.64 -5.60
C SER A 14 6.92 10.08 -4.42
N LEU A 15 7.21 10.56 -3.25
CA LEU A 15 6.43 10.34 -2.03
C LEU A 15 5.54 11.56 -1.75
N PRO A 16 4.39 11.38 -1.12
CA PRO A 16 3.79 10.12 -0.68
C PRO A 16 3.11 9.35 -1.84
N ILE A 17 3.18 8.04 -1.82
CA ILE A 17 2.60 7.17 -2.86
C ILE A 17 1.07 7.07 -2.71
N ASP A 18 0.32 7.16 -3.82
CA ASP A 18 -1.12 6.87 -3.86
C ASP A 18 -1.37 5.41 -4.32
N PRO A 19 -1.75 4.50 -3.41
CA PRO A 19 -1.98 3.10 -3.74
C PRO A 19 -3.19 2.88 -4.67
N LEU A 20 -4.19 3.79 -4.64
CA LEU A 20 -5.33 3.69 -5.53
C LEU A 20 -4.99 4.07 -6.97
N SER A 21 -4.09 5.03 -7.14
CA SER A 21 -3.55 5.36 -8.46
C SER A 21 -2.73 4.18 -9.02
N ALA A 22 -1.91 3.54 -8.19
CA ALA A 22 -1.18 2.33 -8.57
C ALA A 22 -2.12 1.19 -8.95
N ALA A 23 -3.15 0.91 -8.15
CA ALA A 23 -4.17 -0.10 -8.46
C ALA A 23 -4.80 0.13 -9.84
N ARG A 24 -5.24 1.37 -10.12
CA ARG A 24 -5.82 1.73 -11.43
C ARG A 24 -4.86 1.49 -12.58
N SER A 25 -3.58 1.82 -12.44
CA SER A 25 -2.56 1.59 -13.48
C SER A 25 -2.32 0.11 -13.77
N LEU A 26 -2.64 -0.76 -12.80
CA LEU A 26 -2.58 -2.21 -12.93
C LEU A 26 -3.89 -2.83 -13.43
N GLY A 27 -4.93 -2.03 -13.72
CA GLY A 27 -6.25 -2.51 -14.10
C GLY A 27 -7.07 -3.06 -12.92
N ILE A 28 -6.65 -2.81 -11.67
CA ILE A 28 -7.36 -3.21 -10.46
C ILE A 28 -8.39 -2.14 -10.12
N LYS A 29 -9.67 -2.53 -10.08
CA LYS A 29 -10.78 -1.66 -9.74
C LYS A 29 -10.79 -1.38 -8.23
N ALA A 30 -10.95 -0.11 -7.85
CA ALA A 30 -11.18 0.25 -6.45
C ALA A 30 -12.55 0.92 -6.32
N VAL A 31 -13.37 0.47 -5.39
CA VAL A 31 -14.74 0.92 -5.17
C VAL A 31 -15.01 1.17 -3.68
N SER A 32 -15.97 2.05 -3.40
CA SER A 32 -16.42 2.28 -2.03
C SER A 32 -17.39 1.19 -1.57
N TYR A 33 -17.54 1.03 -0.25
CA TYR A 33 -18.58 0.17 0.34
C TYR A 33 -19.98 0.58 -0.12
N LYS A 34 -20.21 1.88 -0.37
CA LYS A 34 -21.46 2.36 -0.92
C LYS A 34 -21.75 1.73 -2.28
N ILE A 35 -20.79 1.74 -3.19
CA ILE A 35 -20.95 1.13 -4.52
C ILE A 35 -21.17 -0.38 -4.40
N ILE A 36 -20.42 -1.08 -3.53
CA ILE A 36 -20.63 -2.50 -3.28
C ILE A 36 -22.04 -2.76 -2.77
N SER A 37 -22.51 -2.00 -1.78
CA SER A 37 -23.87 -2.13 -1.22
C SER A 37 -24.95 -1.95 -2.29
N GLU A 38 -24.83 -0.94 -3.13
CA GLU A 38 -25.79 -0.63 -4.18
C GLU A 38 -25.78 -1.68 -5.31
N CYS A 39 -24.60 -2.10 -5.77
CA CYS A 39 -24.48 -3.01 -6.91
C CYS A 39 -24.80 -4.47 -6.58
N TYR A 40 -24.45 -4.93 -5.38
CA TYR A 40 -24.59 -6.33 -4.96
C TYR A 40 -25.73 -6.54 -3.95
N GLN A 41 -26.46 -5.50 -3.58
CA GLN A 41 -27.55 -5.53 -2.60
C GLN A 41 -27.11 -6.11 -1.23
N ILE A 42 -25.87 -5.80 -0.84
CA ILE A 42 -25.26 -6.22 0.42
C ILE A 42 -25.41 -5.06 1.42
N THR A 43 -25.86 -5.36 2.63
CA THR A 43 -25.99 -4.34 3.67
C THR A 43 -24.63 -3.86 4.20
N PHE A 44 -24.57 -2.64 4.72
CA PHE A 44 -23.35 -2.15 5.37
C PHE A 44 -22.95 -3.00 6.57
N GLU A 45 -23.91 -3.57 7.30
CA GLU A 45 -23.64 -4.47 8.42
C GLU A 45 -22.88 -5.73 7.98
N GLU A 46 -23.28 -6.35 6.86
CA GLU A 46 -22.59 -7.49 6.27
C GLU A 46 -21.18 -7.12 5.81
N LEU A 47 -21.01 -5.95 5.19
CA LEU A 47 -19.70 -5.45 4.79
C LEU A 47 -18.80 -5.24 6.02
N TYR A 48 -19.31 -4.64 7.10
CA TYR A 48 -18.56 -4.41 8.33
C TYR A 48 -18.19 -5.69 9.07
N ARG A 49 -19.04 -6.74 9.00
CA ARG A 49 -18.68 -8.08 9.51
C ARG A 49 -17.50 -8.68 8.76
N LYS A 50 -17.38 -8.41 7.46
CA LYS A 50 -16.26 -8.88 6.66
C LYS A 50 -14.97 -8.10 6.98
N SER A 51 -15.04 -6.78 6.96
CA SER A 51 -13.94 -5.90 7.34
C SER A 51 -14.48 -4.50 7.69
N LEU A 52 -13.91 -3.87 8.71
CA LEU A 52 -14.21 -2.48 9.04
C LEU A 52 -13.55 -1.48 8.08
N TRP A 53 -12.49 -1.89 7.39
CA TRP A 53 -11.61 -0.94 6.68
C TRP A 53 -11.66 -1.10 5.16
N GLY A 54 -11.60 -2.32 4.70
CA GLY A 54 -11.55 -2.70 3.30
C GLY A 54 -11.29 -4.19 3.15
N PHE A 55 -11.51 -4.69 1.96
CA PHE A 55 -11.16 -6.04 1.55
C PHE A 55 -11.02 -6.11 0.04
N SER A 56 -10.32 -7.13 -0.44
CA SER A 56 -10.24 -7.43 -1.87
C SER A 56 -10.94 -8.74 -2.20
N PHE A 57 -11.42 -8.85 -3.45
CA PHE A 57 -12.12 -10.03 -3.95
C PHE A 57 -11.98 -10.12 -5.48
N LEU A 58 -12.39 -11.25 -6.04
CA LEU A 58 -12.46 -11.44 -7.49
C LEU A 58 -13.89 -11.22 -7.99
N GLU A 59 -14.06 -10.33 -8.98
CA GLU A 59 -15.26 -10.21 -9.80
C GLU A 59 -15.02 -10.97 -11.11
N GLY A 60 -15.40 -12.26 -11.15
CA GLY A 60 -14.90 -13.18 -12.16
C GLY A 60 -13.40 -13.43 -11.98
N GLU A 61 -12.59 -13.04 -12.95
CA GLU A 61 -11.13 -13.13 -12.88
C GLU A 61 -10.45 -11.79 -12.52
N PHE A 62 -11.22 -10.72 -12.37
CA PHE A 62 -10.68 -9.38 -12.13
C PHE A 62 -10.63 -9.06 -10.64
N PRO A 63 -9.47 -8.65 -10.12
CA PRO A 63 -9.36 -8.21 -8.73
C PRO A 63 -10.05 -6.86 -8.52
N VAL A 64 -10.78 -6.76 -7.41
CA VAL A 64 -11.47 -5.54 -6.97
C VAL A 64 -11.09 -5.27 -5.52
N ILE A 65 -10.78 -4.01 -5.23
CA ILE A 65 -10.55 -3.50 -3.87
C ILE A 65 -11.79 -2.74 -3.42
N ALA A 66 -12.42 -3.17 -2.33
CA ALA A 66 -13.52 -2.48 -1.68
C ALA A 66 -13.02 -1.74 -0.44
N LEU A 67 -13.28 -0.44 -0.32
CA LEU A 67 -12.83 0.39 0.79
C LEU A 67 -14.00 1.04 1.53
N ASN A 68 -13.91 1.06 2.86
CA ASN A 68 -14.80 1.85 3.68
C ASN A 68 -14.29 3.30 3.77
N GLU A 69 -14.85 4.19 2.96
CA GLU A 69 -14.45 5.60 2.92
C GLU A 69 -14.80 6.37 4.20
N SER A 70 -15.79 5.88 4.97
CA SER A 70 -16.27 6.54 6.19
C SER A 70 -15.52 6.14 7.46
N ALA A 71 -14.70 5.10 7.40
CA ALA A 71 -14.24 4.41 8.61
C ALA A 71 -13.07 5.05 9.34
N CYS A 72 -12.26 5.94 8.72
CA CYS A 72 -11.05 6.39 9.41
C CYS A 72 -10.31 7.56 8.74
N CYS A 73 -9.19 7.95 9.39
CA CYS A 73 -8.27 8.94 8.86
C CYS A 73 -7.59 8.49 7.56
N GLU A 74 -7.13 9.46 6.78
CA GLU A 74 -6.48 9.25 5.48
C GLU A 74 -5.30 8.26 5.54
N ARG A 75 -4.46 8.33 6.56
CA ARG A 75 -3.31 7.43 6.72
C ARG A 75 -3.72 5.97 6.84
N ARG A 76 -4.82 5.68 7.54
CA ARG A 76 -5.37 4.32 7.65
C ARG A 76 -5.92 3.85 6.30
N ARG A 77 -6.69 4.70 5.60
CA ARG A 77 -7.21 4.35 4.27
C ARG A 77 -6.09 4.05 3.27
N ARG A 78 -5.01 4.84 3.29
CA ARG A 78 -3.83 4.59 2.44
C ARG A 78 -3.19 3.24 2.76
N PHE A 79 -2.99 2.94 4.04
CA PHE A 79 -2.43 1.64 4.44
C PHE A 79 -3.35 0.50 4.02
N THR A 80 -4.67 0.59 4.28
CA THR A 80 -5.65 -0.42 3.86
C THR A 80 -5.61 -0.60 2.34
N ALA A 81 -5.63 0.48 1.56
CA ALA A 81 -5.57 0.38 0.10
C ALA A 81 -4.27 -0.28 -0.40
N ALA A 82 -3.13 -0.01 0.22
CA ALA A 82 -1.86 -0.66 -0.10
C ALA A 82 -1.85 -2.14 0.31
N HIS A 83 -2.45 -2.47 1.45
CA HIS A 83 -2.61 -3.84 1.94
C HIS A 83 -3.47 -4.68 0.99
N GLU A 84 -4.64 -4.14 0.59
CA GLU A 84 -5.53 -4.82 -0.36
C GLU A 84 -4.90 -4.93 -1.76
N LEU A 85 -4.14 -3.92 -2.19
CA LEU A 85 -3.33 -4.01 -3.40
C LEU A 85 -2.32 -5.17 -3.28
N GLY A 86 -1.69 -5.34 -2.11
CA GLY A 86 -0.81 -6.47 -1.81
C GLY A 86 -1.49 -7.80 -2.04
N HIS A 87 -2.69 -8.02 -1.51
CA HIS A 87 -3.47 -9.25 -1.74
C HIS A 87 -3.71 -9.50 -3.23
N CYS A 88 -4.06 -8.46 -3.98
CA CYS A 88 -4.30 -8.58 -5.42
C CYS A 88 -3.04 -8.99 -6.20
N VAL A 89 -1.91 -8.30 -5.98
CA VAL A 89 -0.68 -8.50 -6.78
C VAL A 89 0.14 -9.72 -6.39
N LEU A 90 -0.02 -10.20 -5.13
CA LEU A 90 0.63 -11.41 -4.62
C LEU A 90 -0.19 -12.68 -4.90
N GLY A 91 -1.41 -12.54 -5.45
CA GLY A 91 -2.24 -13.68 -5.83
C GLY A 91 -2.99 -14.33 -4.67
N HIS A 92 -3.14 -13.67 -3.54
CA HIS A 92 -3.80 -14.21 -2.35
C HIS A 92 -5.31 -14.46 -2.55
N LEU A 93 -5.93 -13.85 -3.57
CA LEU A 93 -7.35 -14.00 -3.87
C LEU A 93 -7.71 -15.37 -4.45
N HIS A 94 -6.72 -16.16 -4.88
CA HIS A 94 -6.90 -17.51 -5.42
C HIS A 94 -6.85 -18.61 -4.34
N GLY A 95 -6.78 -18.23 -3.07
CA GLY A 95 -6.70 -19.15 -1.93
C GLY A 95 -5.28 -19.28 -1.38
N GLY A 96 -5.15 -20.06 -0.31
CA GLY A 96 -3.87 -20.25 0.37
C GLY A 96 -3.97 -20.14 1.88
N ASN A 97 -2.83 -20.06 2.56
CA ASN A 97 -2.77 -19.87 4.00
C ASN A 97 -3.06 -18.41 4.35
N LEU A 98 -4.20 -18.16 4.97
CA LEU A 98 -4.67 -16.81 5.31
C LEU A 98 -3.67 -16.04 6.18
N GLU A 99 -3.08 -16.69 7.19
CA GLU A 99 -2.14 -16.02 8.10
C GLU A 99 -0.84 -15.59 7.39
N SER A 100 -0.34 -16.40 6.46
CA SER A 100 0.81 -16.03 5.61
C SER A 100 0.46 -14.87 4.70
N ALA A 101 -0.71 -14.94 4.03
CA ALA A 101 -1.20 -13.92 3.12
C ALA A 101 -1.34 -12.55 3.81
N GLU A 102 -1.87 -12.52 5.04
CA GLU A 102 -1.99 -11.30 5.84
C GLU A 102 -0.61 -10.70 6.20
N ARG A 103 0.36 -11.54 6.60
CA ARG A 103 1.72 -11.07 6.88
C ARG A 103 2.40 -10.52 5.63
N GLU A 104 2.24 -11.20 4.49
CA GLU A 104 2.81 -10.78 3.22
C GLU A 104 2.19 -9.47 2.72
N ALA A 105 0.86 -9.32 2.82
CA ALA A 105 0.15 -8.09 2.46
C ALA A 105 0.54 -6.91 3.36
N ASN A 106 0.69 -7.15 4.68
CA ASN A 106 1.18 -6.13 5.61
C ASN A 106 2.61 -5.69 5.28
N ARG A 107 3.49 -6.66 4.98
CA ARG A 107 4.87 -6.37 4.57
C ARG A 107 4.91 -5.60 3.27
N PHE A 108 4.15 -6.05 2.27
CA PHE A 108 4.00 -5.36 0.99
C PHE A 108 3.56 -3.91 1.20
N ALA A 109 2.50 -3.66 1.98
CA ALA A 109 1.99 -2.32 2.23
C ALA A 109 3.05 -1.40 2.87
N ALA A 110 3.81 -1.92 3.83
CA ALA A 110 4.89 -1.16 4.47
C ALA A 110 6.02 -0.81 3.49
N ASP A 111 6.48 -1.79 2.70
CA ASP A 111 7.56 -1.59 1.73
C ASP A 111 7.11 -0.70 0.56
N PHE A 112 5.86 -0.84 0.12
CA PHE A 112 5.27 -0.05 -0.96
C PHE A 112 5.08 1.42 -0.54
N LEU A 113 4.55 1.70 0.65
CA LEU A 113 4.29 3.09 1.08
C LEU A 113 5.55 3.83 1.54
N ALA A 114 6.54 3.11 2.05
CA ALA A 114 7.75 3.68 2.64
C ALA A 114 9.00 2.88 2.24
N PRO A 115 9.44 2.96 0.98
CA PRO A 115 10.58 2.21 0.44
C PRO A 115 11.87 2.63 1.12
N LEU A 116 12.50 1.70 1.87
CA LEU A 116 13.69 1.99 2.69
C LEU A 116 14.89 2.49 1.87
N CYS A 117 15.06 1.98 0.64
CA CYS A 117 16.14 2.44 -0.25
C CYS A 117 16.00 3.92 -0.65
N VAL A 118 14.76 4.43 -0.79
CA VAL A 118 14.49 5.85 -1.04
C VAL A 118 14.71 6.66 0.23
N LEU A 119 14.21 6.19 1.38
CA LEU A 119 14.37 6.85 2.67
C LEU A 119 15.85 6.97 3.08
N GLU A 120 16.65 5.92 2.83
CA GLU A 120 18.09 5.93 3.05
C GLU A 120 18.76 7.02 2.24
N ARG A 121 18.46 7.11 0.96
CA ARG A 121 19.02 8.11 0.05
C ARG A 121 18.54 9.53 0.34
N CYS A 122 17.35 9.70 0.92
CA CYS A 122 16.86 10.99 1.42
C CYS A 122 17.52 11.41 2.75
N GLY A 123 18.32 10.56 3.37
CA GLY A 123 19.02 10.87 4.63
C GLY A 123 18.07 11.11 5.82
N VAL A 124 16.84 10.53 5.79
CA VAL A 124 15.86 10.74 6.84
C VAL A 124 16.36 10.20 8.19
N SER A 125 16.14 10.93 9.26
CA SER A 125 16.72 10.65 10.59
C SER A 125 15.67 10.43 11.69
N SER A 126 14.41 10.78 11.44
CA SER A 126 13.34 10.70 12.44
C SER A 126 12.05 10.06 11.90
N ALA A 127 11.28 9.44 12.82
CA ALA A 127 9.96 8.89 12.50
C ALA A 127 8.98 9.98 12.03
N ALA A 128 9.03 11.17 12.62
CA ALA A 128 8.20 12.29 12.21
C ALA A 128 8.44 12.70 10.76
N GLU A 129 9.70 12.68 10.31
CA GLU A 129 10.09 12.96 8.94
C GLU A 129 9.57 11.88 7.97
N ILE A 130 9.77 10.60 8.31
CA ILE A 130 9.23 9.46 7.53
C ILE A 130 7.71 9.54 7.45
N GLY A 131 7.03 9.80 8.57
CA GLY A 131 5.57 9.91 8.62
C GLY A 131 5.02 11.00 7.73
N ARG A 132 5.67 12.16 7.66
CA ARG A 132 5.31 13.27 6.76
C ARG A 132 5.59 12.94 5.31
N LEU A 133 6.78 12.41 5.03
CA LEU A 133 7.25 12.11 3.68
C LEU A 133 6.41 11.02 3.00
N CYS A 134 6.13 9.94 3.72
CA CYS A 134 5.40 8.78 3.21
C CYS A 134 3.89 8.85 3.42
N GLY A 135 3.39 9.78 4.24
CA GLY A 135 1.98 9.88 4.58
C GLY A 135 1.48 8.67 5.41
N ILE A 136 2.33 8.09 6.27
CA ILE A 136 2.02 6.95 7.14
C ILE A 136 1.86 7.38 8.60
N SER A 137 1.32 6.47 9.45
CA SER A 137 1.16 6.76 10.88
C SER A 137 2.51 6.85 11.58
N GLU A 138 2.53 7.52 12.75
CA GLU A 138 3.74 7.64 13.57
C GLU A 138 4.29 6.27 13.98
N SER A 139 3.40 5.36 14.43
CA SER A 139 3.80 4.00 14.80
C SER A 139 4.39 3.21 13.63
N ALA A 140 3.83 3.35 12.42
CA ALA A 140 4.40 2.75 11.22
C ALA A 140 5.76 3.38 10.86
N ALA A 141 5.89 4.69 10.99
CA ALA A 141 7.13 5.41 10.75
C ALA A 141 8.24 5.03 11.74
N GLU A 142 7.91 4.79 13.01
CA GLU A 142 8.86 4.28 14.01
C GLU A 142 9.39 2.89 13.66
N ILE A 143 8.53 2.00 13.15
CA ILE A 143 8.93 0.68 12.66
C ILE A 143 9.90 0.85 11.50
N ARG A 144 9.55 1.68 10.50
CA ARG A 144 10.40 1.92 9.33
C ARG A 144 11.74 2.55 9.70
N LEU A 145 11.77 3.47 10.68
CA LEU A 145 13.01 4.06 11.17
C LEU A 145 13.92 3.01 11.83
N ARG A 146 13.35 2.08 12.61
CA ARG A 146 14.13 0.97 13.22
C ARG A 146 14.70 0.05 12.15
N GLU A 147 13.92 -0.31 11.13
CA GLU A 147 14.37 -1.11 10.00
C GLU A 147 15.49 -0.40 9.23
N LEU A 148 15.32 0.91 8.95
CA LEU A 148 16.34 1.73 8.29
C LEU A 148 17.66 1.74 9.07
N ARG A 149 17.58 1.98 10.39
CA ARG A 149 18.76 2.02 11.29
C ARG A 149 19.44 0.67 11.43
N SER A 150 18.74 -0.44 11.27
CA SER A 150 19.34 -1.78 11.28
C SER A 150 20.27 -2.01 10.09
N GLY A 151 20.10 -1.29 8.98
CA GLY A 151 20.83 -1.48 7.75
C GLY A 151 20.54 -2.80 7.04
N ILE A 152 19.65 -3.65 7.62
CA ILE A 152 19.31 -4.98 7.11
C ILE A 152 18.02 -4.87 6.29
N PHE A 153 18.12 -4.40 5.05
CA PHE A 153 17.02 -4.38 4.09
C PHE A 153 17.54 -4.52 2.67
N ARG A 154 16.66 -4.98 1.77
CA ARG A 154 17.00 -5.09 0.35
C ARG A 154 17.08 -3.69 -0.28
N ARG A 155 18.23 -3.37 -0.85
CA ARG A 155 18.41 -2.19 -1.69
C ARG A 155 18.06 -2.56 -3.12
N ASP A 156 17.00 -1.96 -3.66
CA ASP A 156 16.62 -2.12 -5.05
C ASP A 156 17.01 -0.84 -5.82
N GLU A 157 18.02 -0.97 -6.67
CA GLU A 157 18.54 0.18 -7.46
C GLU A 157 17.50 0.68 -8.45
N ARG A 158 16.64 -0.17 -9.00
CA ARG A 158 15.55 0.26 -9.91
C ARG A 158 14.63 1.26 -9.22
N ILE A 159 14.27 1.00 -7.95
CA ILE A 159 13.46 1.92 -7.14
C ILE A 159 14.22 3.22 -6.90
N SER A 160 15.50 3.13 -6.55
CA SER A 160 16.33 4.31 -6.30
C SER A 160 16.48 5.19 -7.55
N GLU A 161 16.65 4.60 -8.71
CA GLU A 161 16.72 5.31 -10.01
C GLU A 161 15.37 5.94 -10.38
N GLN A 162 14.28 5.22 -10.16
CA GLN A 162 12.92 5.70 -10.38
C GLN A 162 12.63 6.97 -9.57
N PHE A 163 13.13 7.05 -8.34
CA PHE A 163 12.96 8.19 -7.43
C PHE A 163 14.13 9.22 -7.50
N ALA A 164 15.07 9.08 -8.40
CA ALA A 164 16.29 9.91 -8.43
C ALA A 164 16.01 11.42 -8.42
N ARG A 165 15.03 11.90 -9.21
CA ARG A 165 14.64 13.32 -9.24
C ARG A 165 13.98 13.78 -7.94
N PHE A 166 13.24 12.92 -7.27
CA PHE A 166 12.65 13.22 -5.96
C PHE A 166 13.75 13.30 -4.90
N ILE A 167 14.66 12.32 -4.85
CA ILE A 167 15.79 12.27 -3.93
C ILE A 167 16.65 13.53 -4.10
N ALA A 168 17.00 13.91 -5.33
CA ALA A 168 17.81 15.10 -5.62
C ALA A 168 17.20 16.43 -5.15
N ARG A 169 15.90 16.50 -4.89
CA ARG A 169 15.25 17.70 -4.34
C ARG A 169 15.26 17.73 -2.81
N TYR A 170 15.65 16.64 -2.18
CA TYR A 170 15.67 16.51 -0.73
C TYR A 170 17.00 16.99 -0.13
N PHE A 171 18.03 17.12 -0.96
CA PHE A 171 19.34 17.69 -0.65
C PHE A 171 19.48 19.09 -1.26
#